data_70479f55eb1f8933a98524eb1ae8e33a
#
_entry.id   70479f55eb1f8933a98524eb1ae8e33a
#
_cell.length_a   1.000
_cell.length_b   1.000
_cell.length_c   1.000
_cell.angle_alpha   90.00
_cell.angle_beta   90.00
_cell.angle_gamma   90.00
#
_symmetry.space_group_name_H-M   'P 1'
#
loop_
_entity.id
_entity.type
_entity.pdbx_description
1 polymer ?
#
loop_
_entity_poly.entity_id
_entity_poly.type
_entity_poly.pdbx_seq_one_letter_code
_entity_poly.pdbx_strand_id
1 'polypeptide(L)'
;MNDTGNKNRAVESECGPFHLSQLRGAQSIVFTKAPYLLSAASVAGSKEAQGPLGKCFDLTNEDDLFGAETWEEAESNMQKEACVLALGKSHVDPKSVRYLFGGDLLRQGIATSMGVENLQIPIFGLYGACSTSGEALALAAMSVAAGYGDYMLAVTSSHFGSAEKEFRFPLGYGNQRPLSASWTVTGSGAFILANAPSGHDRAMITGLTPGKIIDY
;
A
#
# COMPACT_ATOMS: atom_id res chain seq x y z
N MET A 1 50.54 -38.11 -4.20
CA MET A 1 50.75 -36.77 -4.73
C MET A 1 49.70 -36.54 -5.81
N ASN A 2 48.54 -36.06 -5.45
CA ASN A 2 47.51 -35.65 -6.39
C ASN A 2 46.94 -34.34 -5.87
N ASP A 3 47.33 -33.31 -6.56
CA ASP A 3 46.89 -31.94 -6.40
C ASP A 3 45.50 -31.81 -7.01
N THR A 4 44.45 -31.68 -6.18
CA THR A 4 43.12 -31.39 -6.63
C THR A 4 42.87 -29.87 -6.50
N GLY A 5 43.28 -29.17 -7.55
CA GLY A 5 43.02 -27.76 -7.71
C GLY A 5 41.50 -27.46 -7.67
N ASN A 6 41.06 -26.92 -6.57
CA ASN A 6 39.72 -26.38 -6.39
C ASN A 6 39.59 -25.08 -7.22
N LYS A 7 39.09 -25.19 -8.44
CA LYS A 7 38.70 -24.05 -9.26
C LYS A 7 37.34 -23.56 -8.81
N ASN A 8 37.33 -22.70 -7.81
CA ASN A 8 36.20 -21.81 -7.59
C ASN A 8 36.05 -20.91 -8.83
N ARG A 9 35.29 -21.36 -9.80
CA ARG A 9 34.75 -20.47 -10.84
C ARG A 9 33.74 -19.54 -10.13
N ALA A 10 34.19 -18.33 -9.79
CA ALA A 10 33.30 -17.22 -9.59
C ALA A 10 32.42 -17.10 -10.86
N VAL A 11 31.16 -17.34 -10.72
CA VAL A 11 30.16 -16.96 -11.73
C VAL A 11 30.18 -15.45 -11.75
N GLU A 12 31.01 -14.86 -12.60
CA GLU A 12 30.87 -13.46 -12.98
C GLU A 12 29.51 -13.36 -13.69
N SER A 13 28.47 -13.01 -12.92
CA SER A 13 27.21 -12.57 -13.50
C SER A 13 27.53 -11.30 -14.29
N GLU A 14 27.45 -11.37 -15.60
CA GLU A 14 27.38 -10.20 -16.48
C GLU A 14 26.09 -9.42 -16.17
N CYS A 15 26.05 -8.80 -15.01
CA CYS A 15 25.06 -7.81 -14.66
C CYS A 15 25.54 -6.51 -15.29
N GLY A 16 24.95 -6.17 -16.44
CA GLY A 16 25.32 -4.97 -17.20
C GLY A 16 25.31 -3.69 -16.34
N PRO A 17 25.86 -2.58 -16.80
CA PRO A 17 26.08 -1.33 -16.05
C PRO A 17 24.80 -0.68 -15.52
N PHE A 18 23.63 -1.24 -15.79
CA PHE A 18 22.32 -0.73 -15.40
C PHE A 18 22.02 -0.85 -13.91
N HIS A 19 22.61 -1.86 -13.21
CA HIS A 19 22.27 -2.13 -11.80
C HIS A 19 23.02 -1.24 -10.79
N LEU A 20 24.25 -0.85 -11.08
CA LEU A 20 25.07 -0.12 -10.11
C LEU A 20 24.58 1.32 -9.85
N SER A 21 23.91 1.94 -10.79
CA SER A 21 23.39 3.32 -10.63
C SER A 21 22.12 3.40 -9.78
N GLN A 22 21.42 2.28 -9.54
CA GLN A 22 20.15 2.23 -8.80
C GLN A 22 20.33 1.86 -7.33
N LEU A 23 21.43 1.22 -6.96
CA LEU A 23 21.69 0.79 -5.58
C LEU A 23 22.43 1.89 -4.80
N ARG A 24 22.01 2.10 -3.56
CA ARG A 24 22.67 3.02 -2.61
C ARG A 24 22.84 2.31 -1.27
N GLY A 25 24.10 2.11 -0.87
CA GLY A 25 24.42 1.32 0.31
C GLY A 25 23.92 -0.11 0.20
N ALA A 26 23.52 -0.68 1.34
CA ALA A 26 23.18 -2.11 1.43
C ALA A 26 21.68 -2.39 1.12
N GLN A 27 20.80 -1.39 1.12
CA GLN A 27 19.36 -1.64 1.08
C GLN A 27 18.52 -0.57 0.36
N SER A 28 19.11 0.57 -0.02
CA SER A 28 18.36 1.62 -0.70
C SER A 28 18.42 1.48 -2.22
N ILE A 29 17.34 1.84 -2.86
CA ILE A 29 17.19 1.91 -4.32
C ILE A 29 16.88 3.36 -4.69
N VAL A 30 17.57 3.88 -5.70
CA VAL A 30 17.25 5.17 -6.32
C VAL A 30 16.79 4.90 -7.74
N PHE A 31 15.61 5.37 -8.09
CA PHE A 31 15.04 5.13 -9.41
C PHE A 31 15.68 6.03 -10.47
N THR A 32 16.18 5.43 -11.54
CA THR A 32 16.68 6.18 -12.71
C THR A 32 15.54 6.90 -13.44
N LYS A 33 14.36 6.26 -13.47
CA LYS A 33 13.11 6.83 -13.93
C LYS A 33 12.14 6.83 -12.75
N ALA A 34 12.10 7.95 -12.04
CA ALA A 34 11.25 8.08 -10.86
C ALA A 34 9.77 8.07 -11.26
N PRO A 35 8.95 7.18 -10.69
CA PRO A 35 7.51 7.18 -10.94
C PRO A 35 6.85 8.43 -10.35
N TYR A 36 5.81 8.89 -11.02
CA TYR A 36 4.99 10.01 -10.59
C TYR A 36 3.79 9.53 -9.77
N LEU A 37 3.47 10.26 -8.73
CA LEU A 37 2.23 10.12 -7.99
C LEU A 37 1.16 10.99 -8.68
N LEU A 38 0.31 10.39 -9.52
CA LEU A 38 -0.71 11.13 -10.26
C LEU A 38 -1.85 11.59 -9.38
N SER A 39 -2.29 10.75 -8.47
CA SER A 39 -3.36 11.06 -7.53
C SER A 39 -3.19 10.30 -6.24
N ALA A 40 -3.79 10.86 -5.21
CA ALA A 40 -4.02 10.22 -3.93
C ALA A 40 -5.46 10.48 -3.50
N ALA A 41 -6.07 9.51 -2.84
CA ALA A 41 -7.38 9.64 -2.24
C ALA A 41 -7.40 9.08 -0.84
N SER A 42 -8.21 9.68 0.01
CA SER A 42 -8.36 9.31 1.42
C SER A 42 -9.82 9.25 1.81
N VAL A 43 -10.21 8.15 2.43
CA VAL A 43 -11.52 7.91 3.02
C VAL A 43 -11.32 7.70 4.50
N ALA A 44 -12.14 8.30 5.35
CA ALA A 44 -11.99 8.21 6.79
C ALA A 44 -13.33 8.06 7.51
N GLY A 45 -13.29 7.44 8.69
CA GLY A 45 -14.45 7.26 9.57
C GLY A 45 -14.81 8.50 10.36
N SER A 46 -15.88 8.38 11.12
CA SER A 46 -16.49 9.48 11.90
C SER A 46 -15.52 10.07 12.92
N LYS A 47 -14.72 9.26 13.57
CA LYS A 47 -13.78 9.69 14.61
C LYS A 47 -12.60 10.47 14.03
N GLU A 48 -12.06 10.02 12.91
CA GLU A 48 -10.99 10.69 12.19
C GLU A 48 -11.47 12.02 11.60
N ALA A 49 -12.72 12.08 11.15
CA ALA A 49 -13.35 13.31 10.66
C ALA A 49 -13.45 14.42 11.72
N GLN A 50 -13.55 14.05 13.00
CA GLN A 50 -13.57 14.98 14.13
C GLN A 50 -12.18 15.50 14.51
N GLY A 51 -11.13 14.90 13.99
CA GLY A 51 -9.75 15.29 14.25
C GLY A 51 -9.32 16.57 13.52
N PRO A 52 -8.12 17.08 13.82
CA PRO A 52 -7.64 18.35 13.24
C PRO A 52 -7.47 18.30 11.71
N LEU A 53 -7.31 17.11 11.13
CA LEU A 53 -7.18 16.88 9.69
C LEU A 53 -8.50 16.42 9.04
N GLY A 54 -9.63 16.41 9.76
CA GLY A 54 -10.90 15.91 9.26
C GLY A 54 -11.34 16.52 7.94
N LYS A 55 -11.10 17.82 7.75
CA LYS A 55 -11.43 18.55 6.52
C LYS A 55 -10.49 18.27 5.33
N CYS A 56 -9.39 17.54 5.56
CA CYS A 56 -8.41 17.21 4.54
C CYS A 56 -8.70 15.87 3.85
N PHE A 57 -9.58 15.05 4.41
CA PHE A 57 -9.98 13.79 3.78
C PHE A 57 -10.88 14.05 2.58
N ASP A 58 -10.75 13.25 1.55
CA ASP A 58 -11.57 13.36 0.34
C ASP A 58 -13.02 12.92 0.58
N LEU A 59 -13.21 11.92 1.44
CA LEU A 59 -14.49 11.41 1.86
C LEU A 59 -14.46 11.06 3.34
N THR A 60 -15.47 11.47 4.07
CA THR A 60 -15.72 11.04 5.45
C THR A 60 -17.14 10.52 5.57
N ASN A 61 -17.35 9.54 6.45
CA ASN A 61 -18.67 9.02 6.73
C ASN A 61 -18.94 9.10 8.24
N GLU A 62 -20.15 9.55 8.60
CA GLU A 62 -20.62 9.58 10.00
C GLU A 62 -21.02 8.19 10.50
N ASP A 63 -21.40 7.30 9.55
CA ASP A 63 -21.66 5.89 9.80
C ASP A 63 -20.38 5.07 9.63
N ASP A 64 -19.85 4.55 10.73
CA ASP A 64 -18.65 3.70 10.72
C ASP A 64 -18.88 2.35 10.01
N LEU A 65 -20.10 1.98 9.72
CA LEU A 65 -20.44 0.82 8.90
C LEU A 65 -20.38 1.10 7.39
N PHE A 66 -20.28 2.35 6.98
CA PHE A 66 -20.23 2.73 5.56
C PHE A 66 -21.38 2.09 4.73
N GLY A 67 -22.55 1.98 5.34
CA GLY A 67 -23.74 1.38 4.73
C GLY A 67 -23.70 -0.15 4.61
N ALA A 68 -22.73 -0.81 5.25
CA ALA A 68 -22.61 -2.27 5.29
C ALA A 68 -23.28 -2.88 6.54
N GLU A 69 -23.40 -4.21 6.57
CA GLU A 69 -23.93 -4.94 7.72
C GLU A 69 -22.83 -5.38 8.70
N THR A 70 -21.61 -5.48 8.21
CA THR A 70 -20.43 -5.94 9.00
C THR A 70 -19.27 -4.95 8.89
N TRP A 71 -18.35 -4.98 9.86
CA TRP A 71 -17.17 -4.12 9.84
C TRP A 71 -16.18 -4.52 8.75
N GLU A 72 -16.13 -5.80 8.40
CA GLU A 72 -15.30 -6.31 7.31
C GLU A 72 -15.78 -5.78 5.95
N GLU A 73 -17.09 -5.74 5.75
CA GLU A 73 -17.70 -5.13 4.55
C GLU A 73 -17.54 -3.60 4.54
N ALA A 74 -17.65 -2.96 5.71
CA ALA A 74 -17.39 -1.52 5.85
C ALA A 74 -15.97 -1.16 5.41
N GLU A 75 -14.97 -1.93 5.84
CA GLU A 75 -13.58 -1.76 5.43
C GLU A 75 -13.39 -2.00 3.92
N SER A 76 -14.06 -2.98 3.36
CA SER A 76 -14.09 -3.25 1.90
C SER A 76 -14.68 -2.07 1.12
N ASN A 77 -15.78 -1.49 1.61
CA ASN A 77 -16.40 -0.32 1.01
C ASN A 77 -15.47 0.90 1.04
N MET A 78 -14.78 1.15 2.14
CA MET A 78 -13.78 2.22 2.23
C MET A 78 -12.65 2.06 1.20
N GLN A 79 -12.12 0.86 1.03
CA GLN A 79 -11.09 0.58 0.02
C GLN A 79 -11.60 0.84 -1.39
N LYS A 80 -12.79 0.35 -1.70
CA LYS A 80 -13.44 0.59 -2.98
C LYS A 80 -13.59 2.08 -3.28
N GLU A 81 -14.12 2.84 -2.33
CA GLU A 81 -14.30 4.29 -2.48
C GLU A 81 -12.96 5.02 -2.66
N ALA A 82 -11.92 4.66 -1.90
CA ALA A 82 -10.61 5.25 -2.05
C ALA A 82 -10.01 4.97 -3.46
N CYS A 83 -10.16 3.75 -3.97
CA CYS A 83 -9.74 3.40 -5.34
C CYS A 83 -10.49 4.20 -6.39
N VAL A 84 -11.82 4.27 -6.29
CA VAL A 84 -12.68 5.01 -7.23
C VAL A 84 -12.32 6.48 -7.24
N LEU A 85 -12.13 7.09 -6.06
CA LEU A 85 -11.72 8.49 -5.94
C LEU A 85 -10.32 8.73 -6.54
N ALA A 86 -9.35 7.86 -6.28
CA ALA A 86 -8.00 8.00 -6.83
C ALA A 86 -8.00 7.89 -8.36
N LEU A 87 -8.73 6.92 -8.91
CA LEU A 87 -8.91 6.74 -10.36
C LEU A 87 -9.62 7.97 -10.98
N GLY A 88 -10.70 8.44 -10.34
CA GLY A 88 -11.42 9.63 -10.79
C GLY A 88 -10.55 10.89 -10.82
N LYS A 89 -9.76 11.13 -9.76
CA LYS A 89 -8.85 12.29 -9.65
C LYS A 89 -7.71 12.25 -10.68
N SER A 90 -7.25 11.07 -11.06
CA SER A 90 -6.19 10.89 -12.07
C SER A 90 -6.73 10.83 -13.49
N HIS A 91 -8.04 10.64 -13.69
CA HIS A 91 -8.66 10.34 -14.96
C HIS A 91 -8.10 9.10 -15.66
N VAL A 92 -7.57 8.15 -14.89
CA VAL A 92 -7.03 6.89 -15.41
C VAL A 92 -8.17 5.86 -15.50
N ASP A 93 -8.32 5.25 -16.68
CA ASP A 93 -9.24 4.13 -16.86
C ASP A 93 -8.72 2.91 -16.05
N PRO A 94 -9.54 2.28 -15.20
CA PRO A 94 -9.14 1.08 -14.45
C PRO A 94 -8.51 0.00 -15.34
N LYS A 95 -8.96 -0.15 -16.58
CA LYS A 95 -8.41 -1.11 -17.55
C LYS A 95 -6.96 -0.81 -17.96
N SER A 96 -6.50 0.42 -17.77
CA SER A 96 -5.12 0.83 -18.04
C SER A 96 -4.18 0.55 -16.87
N VAL A 97 -4.72 0.27 -15.68
CA VAL A 97 -3.93 -0.07 -14.49
C VAL A 97 -3.44 -1.50 -14.63
N ARG A 98 -2.11 -1.69 -14.63
CA ARG A 98 -1.52 -3.01 -14.86
C ARG A 98 -1.64 -3.92 -13.67
N TYR A 99 -1.34 -3.40 -12.46
CA TYR A 99 -1.41 -4.13 -11.20
C TYR A 99 -1.93 -3.24 -10.08
N LEU A 100 -2.59 -3.89 -9.14
CA LEU A 100 -2.98 -3.33 -7.86
C LEU A 100 -2.13 -3.99 -6.77
N PHE A 101 -1.58 -3.18 -5.88
CA PHE A 101 -0.89 -3.60 -4.65
C PHE A 101 -1.75 -3.16 -3.48
N GLY A 102 -2.27 -4.10 -2.72
CA GLY A 102 -3.21 -3.75 -1.67
C GLY A 102 -3.19 -4.69 -0.48
N GLY A 103 -3.63 -4.17 0.66
CA GLY A 103 -3.74 -4.94 1.87
C GLY A 103 -4.52 -4.22 2.96
N ASP A 104 -4.87 -4.97 3.97
CA ASP A 104 -5.61 -4.53 5.15
C ASP A 104 -5.04 -5.21 6.41
N LEU A 105 -5.65 -4.98 7.57
CA LEU A 105 -5.22 -5.59 8.82
C LEU A 105 -5.84 -6.96 9.10
N LEU A 106 -6.82 -7.37 8.29
CA LEU A 106 -7.50 -8.66 8.49
C LEU A 106 -6.68 -9.80 7.92
N ARG A 107 -6.81 -10.98 8.51
CA ARG A 107 -6.15 -12.18 8.00
C ARG A 107 -6.57 -12.45 6.58
N GLN A 108 -5.55 -12.78 5.78
CA GLN A 108 -5.63 -13.13 4.37
C GLN A 108 -6.14 -12.01 3.46
N GLY A 109 -6.16 -10.74 3.94
CA GLY A 109 -6.54 -9.60 3.10
C GLY A 109 -7.99 -9.66 2.62
N ILE A 110 -8.93 -10.04 3.51
CA ILE A 110 -10.32 -10.26 3.12
C ILE A 110 -11.00 -8.96 2.70
N ALA A 111 -10.78 -7.88 3.44
CA ALA A 111 -11.37 -6.59 3.11
C ALA A 111 -10.87 -6.08 1.76
N THR A 112 -9.59 -6.25 1.48
CA THR A 112 -8.98 -5.89 0.19
C THR A 112 -9.56 -6.73 -0.95
N SER A 113 -9.64 -8.05 -0.78
CA SER A 113 -10.15 -8.95 -1.81
C SER A 113 -11.58 -8.58 -2.23
N MET A 114 -12.45 -8.31 -1.27
CA MET A 114 -13.84 -7.91 -1.52
C MET A 114 -13.94 -6.46 -2.04
N GLY A 115 -13.13 -5.55 -1.49
CA GLY A 115 -13.19 -4.12 -1.82
C GLY A 115 -12.76 -3.81 -3.26
N VAL A 116 -11.80 -4.56 -3.80
CA VAL A 116 -11.25 -4.29 -5.14
C VAL A 116 -11.76 -5.22 -6.23
N GLU A 117 -12.60 -6.21 -5.87
CA GLU A 117 -13.13 -7.23 -6.79
C GLU A 117 -13.70 -6.63 -8.08
N ASN A 118 -14.52 -5.60 -7.95
CA ASN A 118 -15.20 -4.98 -9.09
C ASN A 118 -14.28 -4.17 -10.02
N LEU A 119 -13.05 -3.88 -9.61
CA LEU A 119 -12.09 -3.16 -10.44
C LEU A 119 -11.49 -4.06 -11.53
N GLN A 120 -11.53 -5.38 -11.32
CA GLN A 120 -10.98 -6.39 -12.25
C GLN A 120 -9.51 -6.15 -12.63
N ILE A 121 -8.74 -5.55 -11.71
CA ILE A 121 -7.30 -5.30 -11.86
C ILE A 121 -6.54 -6.47 -11.21
N PRO A 122 -5.53 -7.06 -11.88
CA PRO A 122 -4.68 -8.08 -11.26
C PRO A 122 -4.03 -7.56 -9.98
N ILE A 123 -4.13 -8.33 -8.88
CA ILE A 123 -3.75 -7.87 -7.54
C ILE A 123 -2.57 -8.66 -6.97
N PHE A 124 -1.69 -7.93 -6.27
CA PHE A 124 -0.76 -8.46 -5.29
C PHE A 124 -1.28 -8.12 -3.90
N GLY A 125 -1.79 -9.14 -3.20
CA GLY A 125 -2.22 -9.02 -1.80
C GLY A 125 -1.03 -8.94 -0.85
N LEU A 126 -1.01 -7.91 0.00
CA LEU A 126 0.07 -7.62 0.93
C LEU A 126 -0.43 -7.74 2.37
N TYR A 127 0.45 -8.17 3.26
CA TYR A 127 0.12 -8.28 4.67
C TYR A 127 1.33 -7.94 5.55
N GLY A 128 1.56 -6.66 5.76
CA GLY A 128 2.62 -6.10 6.58
C GLY A 128 2.10 -5.27 7.77
N ALA A 129 0.85 -5.43 8.15
CA ALA A 129 0.17 -4.61 9.18
C ALA A 129 0.38 -3.11 8.91
N CYS A 130 0.94 -2.36 9.85
CA CYS A 130 1.16 -0.92 9.69
C CYS A 130 2.15 -0.55 8.58
N SER A 131 2.98 -1.47 8.09
CA SER A 131 3.92 -1.23 6.99
C SER A 131 3.31 -1.44 5.60
N THR A 132 2.11 -2.00 5.50
CA THR A 132 1.48 -2.37 4.21
C THR A 132 1.37 -1.19 3.25
N SER A 133 1.09 0.02 3.75
CA SER A 133 0.99 1.22 2.90
C SER A 133 2.32 1.57 2.24
N GLY A 134 3.41 1.57 3.01
CA GLY A 134 4.76 1.80 2.49
C GLY A 134 5.20 0.69 1.53
N GLU A 135 4.85 -0.56 1.83
CA GLU A 135 5.13 -1.72 0.99
C GLU A 135 4.37 -1.63 -0.35
N ALA A 136 3.07 -1.35 -0.33
CA ALA A 136 2.26 -1.17 -1.53
C ALA A 136 2.80 -0.07 -2.44
N LEU A 137 3.12 1.10 -1.87
CA LEU A 137 3.72 2.20 -2.61
C LEU A 137 5.10 1.85 -3.18
N ALA A 138 5.95 1.15 -2.40
CA ALA A 138 7.27 0.73 -2.83
C ALA A 138 7.21 -0.25 -4.02
N LEU A 139 6.36 -1.27 -3.92
CA LEU A 139 6.19 -2.28 -4.98
C LEU A 139 5.55 -1.67 -6.24
N ALA A 140 4.56 -0.80 -6.08
CA ALA A 140 3.97 -0.06 -7.20
C ALA A 140 5.04 0.81 -7.89
N ALA A 141 5.84 1.55 -7.13
CA ALA A 141 6.92 2.38 -7.66
C ALA A 141 8.00 1.55 -8.38
N MET A 142 8.43 0.43 -7.79
CA MET A 142 9.36 -0.49 -8.43
C MET A 142 8.81 -1.03 -9.74
N SER A 143 7.54 -1.38 -9.79
CA SER A 143 6.89 -1.93 -10.98
C SER A 143 6.80 -0.91 -12.12
N VAL A 144 6.47 0.35 -11.82
CA VAL A 144 6.48 1.45 -12.80
C VAL A 144 7.91 1.71 -13.28
N ALA A 145 8.87 1.85 -12.36
CA ALA A 145 10.26 2.14 -12.68
C ALA A 145 10.92 1.04 -13.53
N ALA A 146 10.52 -0.22 -13.32
CA ALA A 146 10.95 -1.37 -14.09
C ALA A 146 10.26 -1.49 -15.47
N GLY A 147 9.23 -0.68 -15.74
CA GLY A 147 8.51 -0.72 -17.01
C GLY A 147 7.51 -1.87 -17.14
N TYR A 148 7.03 -2.42 -16.03
CA TYR A 148 6.02 -3.50 -16.06
C TYR A 148 4.60 -3.01 -16.39
N GLY A 149 4.39 -1.70 -16.43
CA GLY A 149 3.16 -1.05 -16.85
C GLY A 149 3.23 0.45 -16.63
N ASP A 150 2.35 1.17 -17.30
CA ASP A 150 2.31 2.63 -17.25
C ASP A 150 1.64 3.15 -15.98
N TYR A 151 0.65 2.40 -15.46
CA TYR A 151 -0.10 2.76 -14.27
C TYR A 151 -0.16 1.61 -13.28
N MET A 152 0.03 1.94 -12.00
CA MET A 152 -0.14 1.03 -10.87
C MET A 152 -1.04 1.69 -9.83
N LEU A 153 -1.85 0.88 -9.15
CA LEU A 153 -2.70 1.31 -8.05
C LEU A 153 -2.17 0.70 -6.74
N ALA A 154 -1.99 1.52 -5.73
CA ALA A 154 -1.71 1.07 -4.37
C ALA A 154 -2.88 1.46 -3.47
N VAL A 155 -3.36 0.55 -2.61
CA VAL A 155 -4.44 0.80 -1.66
C VAL A 155 -4.23 0.06 -0.36
N THR A 156 -4.54 0.73 0.74
CA THR A 156 -4.54 0.08 2.06
C THR A 156 -5.65 0.64 2.92
N SER A 157 -6.10 -0.15 3.88
CA SER A 157 -7.13 0.24 4.82
C SER A 157 -6.89 -0.30 6.23
N SER A 158 -7.64 0.24 7.15
CA SER A 158 -7.94 -0.35 8.44
C SER A 158 -9.32 0.12 8.91
N HIS A 159 -9.95 -0.69 9.75
CA HIS A 159 -11.19 -0.33 10.42
C HIS A 159 -11.08 -0.72 11.89
N PHE A 160 -11.45 0.19 12.80
CA PHE A 160 -11.26 -0.05 14.23
C PHE A 160 -11.98 -1.33 14.70
N GLY A 161 -13.21 -1.58 14.22
CA GLY A 161 -14.03 -2.71 14.63
C GLY A 161 -13.47 -4.05 14.15
N SER A 162 -13.09 -4.15 12.88
CA SER A 162 -12.50 -5.36 12.30
C SER A 162 -11.11 -5.64 12.91
N ALA A 163 -10.28 -4.61 13.06
CA ALA A 163 -8.94 -4.74 13.67
C ALA A 163 -9.02 -5.14 15.16
N GLU A 164 -9.93 -4.56 15.94
CA GLU A 164 -10.12 -4.95 17.33
C GLU A 164 -10.56 -6.41 17.45
N LYS A 165 -11.46 -6.85 16.60
CA LYS A 165 -11.94 -8.24 16.54
C LYS A 165 -10.81 -9.23 16.21
N GLU A 166 -9.89 -8.82 15.33
CA GLU A 166 -8.77 -9.66 14.92
C GLU A 166 -7.62 -9.71 15.95
N PHE A 167 -7.24 -8.56 16.52
CA PHE A 167 -6.03 -8.45 17.34
C PHE A 167 -6.28 -8.44 18.83
N ARG A 168 -7.52 -8.24 19.29
CA ARG A 168 -7.89 -8.21 20.71
C ARG A 168 -8.75 -9.41 21.08
N PHE A 169 -8.14 -10.55 21.14
CA PHE A 169 -8.81 -11.78 21.59
C PHE A 169 -8.37 -12.17 22.99
N PRO A 170 -9.30 -12.53 23.90
CA PRO A 170 -10.76 -12.45 23.72
C PRO A 170 -11.29 -11.01 23.80
N LEU A 171 -12.31 -10.71 23.01
CA LEU A 171 -12.91 -9.36 22.89
C LEU A 171 -13.37 -8.76 24.21
N GLY A 172 -13.74 -9.59 25.20
CA GLY A 172 -14.13 -9.12 26.53
C GLY A 172 -13.06 -8.28 27.22
N TYR A 173 -11.79 -8.50 26.95
CA TYR A 173 -10.69 -7.67 27.45
C TYR A 173 -10.50 -6.39 26.64
N GLY A 174 -10.96 -6.35 25.39
CA GLY A 174 -10.89 -5.17 24.54
C GLY A 174 -11.67 -3.99 25.10
N ASN A 175 -12.70 -4.23 25.89
CA ASN A 175 -13.50 -3.20 26.54
C ASN A 175 -12.80 -2.53 27.73
N GLN A 176 -11.72 -3.10 28.22
CA GLN A 176 -10.97 -2.59 29.37
C GLN A 176 -9.78 -1.73 28.94
N ARG A 177 -10.04 -0.74 28.10
CA ARG A 177 -8.98 0.16 27.65
C ARG A 177 -8.67 1.24 28.68
N PRO A 178 -7.40 1.49 28.98
CA PRO A 178 -7.03 2.72 29.66
C PRO A 178 -7.34 3.94 28.78
N LEU A 179 -7.60 5.08 29.39
CA LEU A 179 -7.89 6.33 28.66
C LEU A 179 -6.76 6.78 27.71
N SER A 180 -5.53 6.31 27.98
CA SER A 180 -4.35 6.58 27.15
C SER A 180 -4.19 5.63 25.95
N ALA A 181 -5.06 4.62 25.80
CA ALA A 181 -4.93 3.68 24.68
C ALA A 181 -5.31 4.33 23.34
N SER A 182 -4.48 4.10 22.35
CA SER A 182 -4.78 4.51 20.96
C SER A 182 -5.86 3.60 20.36
N TRP A 183 -6.64 4.17 19.45
CA TRP A 183 -7.58 3.44 18.62
C TRP A 183 -6.94 3.12 17.28
N THR A 184 -7.32 1.97 16.71
CA THR A 184 -7.00 1.70 15.31
C THR A 184 -7.74 2.71 14.43
N VAL A 185 -7.04 3.29 13.47
CA VAL A 185 -7.62 4.25 12.53
C VAL A 185 -8.67 3.54 11.67
N THR A 186 -9.78 4.23 11.43
CA THR A 186 -10.77 3.83 10.44
C THR A 186 -10.58 4.67 9.19
N GLY A 187 -10.03 4.07 8.15
CA GLY A 187 -9.76 4.78 6.91
C GLY A 187 -9.11 3.92 5.85
N SER A 188 -9.10 4.46 4.65
CA SER A 188 -8.42 3.88 3.49
C SER A 188 -7.70 4.97 2.70
N GLY A 189 -6.53 4.63 2.19
CA GLY A 189 -5.75 5.47 1.28
C GLY A 189 -5.42 4.74 -0.01
N ALA A 190 -5.66 5.41 -1.15
CA ALA A 190 -5.33 4.87 -2.46
C ALA A 190 -4.47 5.85 -3.27
N PHE A 191 -3.57 5.32 -4.09
CA PHE A 191 -2.58 6.08 -4.87
C PHE A 191 -2.48 5.53 -6.28
N ILE A 192 -2.48 6.42 -7.28
CA ILE A 192 -2.16 6.07 -8.68
C ILE A 192 -0.74 6.53 -8.99
N LEU A 193 0.11 5.58 -9.36
CA LEU A 193 1.47 5.82 -9.81
C LEU A 193 1.58 5.63 -11.32
N ALA A 194 2.42 6.45 -11.97
CA ALA A 194 2.62 6.40 -13.41
C ALA A 194 4.07 6.64 -13.84
N ASN A 195 4.40 6.22 -15.05
CA ASN A 195 5.71 6.44 -15.68
C ASN A 195 5.89 7.86 -16.27
N ALA A 196 4.81 8.63 -16.39
CA ALA A 196 4.81 9.98 -16.93
C ALA A 196 3.88 10.90 -16.11
N PRO A 197 4.19 12.20 -16.04
CA PRO A 197 3.33 13.15 -15.35
C PRO A 197 2.06 13.43 -16.16
N SER A 198 0.97 13.68 -15.48
CA SER A 198 -0.24 14.26 -16.07
C SER A 198 -0.39 15.70 -15.54
N GLY A 199 0.12 16.67 -16.29
CA GLY A 199 0.14 18.08 -15.88
C GLY A 199 1.44 18.49 -15.17
N HIS A 200 1.44 19.72 -14.62
CA HIS A 200 2.58 20.28 -13.90
C HIS A 200 2.53 19.95 -12.41
N ASP A 201 3.69 19.94 -11.77
CA ASP A 201 3.86 19.85 -10.30
C ASP A 201 3.33 18.56 -9.66
N ARG A 202 3.77 17.40 -10.15
CA ARG A 202 3.47 16.11 -9.54
C ARG A 202 4.62 15.64 -8.63
N ALA A 203 4.27 15.08 -7.49
CA ALA A 203 5.22 14.41 -6.64
C ALA A 203 5.80 13.19 -7.34
N MET A 204 7.07 12.88 -7.05
CA MET A 204 7.76 11.70 -7.58
C MET A 204 8.30 10.87 -6.41
N ILE A 205 8.28 9.56 -6.59
CA ILE A 205 8.98 8.63 -5.70
C ILE A 205 10.37 8.41 -6.29
N THR A 206 11.37 9.09 -5.75
CA THR A 206 12.74 9.07 -6.29
C THR A 206 13.54 7.85 -5.85
N GLY A 207 13.11 7.19 -4.80
CA GLY A 207 13.77 6.00 -4.27
C GLY A 207 13.05 5.42 -3.08
N LEU A 208 13.55 4.31 -2.58
CA LEU A 208 13.03 3.62 -1.41
C LEU A 208 14.13 2.96 -0.59
N THR A 209 13.86 2.74 0.67
CA THR A 209 14.76 2.02 1.59
C THR A 209 13.97 1.01 2.40
N PRO A 210 13.97 -0.28 2.03
CA PRO A 210 13.37 -1.32 2.85
C PRO A 210 14.08 -1.45 4.20
N GLY A 211 13.32 -1.68 5.25
CA GLY A 211 13.87 -1.97 6.57
C GLY A 211 14.41 -3.40 6.69
N LYS A 212 14.98 -3.70 7.84
CA LYS A 212 15.40 -5.05 8.25
C LYS A 212 14.69 -5.43 9.54
N ILE A 213 14.39 -6.71 9.68
CA ILE A 213 13.98 -7.27 10.96
C ILE A 213 15.26 -7.52 11.76
N ILE A 214 15.36 -6.92 12.93
CA ILE A 214 16.51 -7.03 13.83
C ILE A 214 15.98 -7.44 15.20
N ASP A 215 16.57 -8.49 15.76
CA ASP A 215 16.39 -8.88 17.16
C ASP A 215 17.51 -8.24 18.00
N TYR A 216 17.15 -7.59 19.12
CA TYR A 216 18.07 -6.88 20.02
C TYR A 216 18.22 -7.64 21.35
#